data_18365d730a5d9ebc1343f6e18d00ad66
#
_entry.id   18365d730a5d9ebc1343f6e18d00ad66
#
_cell.length_a   1.000
_cell.length_b   1.000
_cell.length_c   1.000
_cell.angle_alpha   90.00
_cell.angle_beta   90.00
_cell.angle_gamma   90.00
#
_symmetry.space_group_name_H-M   'P 1'
#
loop_
_entity.id
_entity.type
_entity.pdbx_description
1 polymer ?
#
loop_
_entity_poly.entity_id
_entity_poly.type
_entity_poly.pdbx_seq_one_letter_code
_entity_poly.pdbx_strand_id
1 'polypeptide(L)'
;MSCVYLTAEGVLAIAEHAVDDQVVVVRDAGLLESAVHRPSAAMFGQEAYTDLFDKAAALLQSLAINYPFLDGNKRTAWVSCVVFLAMNEVQLRPDIDVAERLVIGVSTGALDEVKAISEVLRDLVE
;
A
#
# COMPACT_ATOMS: atom_id res chain seq x y z
N MET A 1 -7.86 10.69 -17.01
CA MET A 1 -6.62 9.92 -17.14
C MET A 1 -6.75 8.59 -16.41
N SER A 2 -6.17 7.55 -16.96
CA SER A 2 -6.21 6.22 -16.35
C SER A 2 -5.22 6.13 -15.20
N CYS A 3 -5.65 5.49 -14.13
CA CYS A 3 -4.77 5.19 -13.01
C CYS A 3 -3.86 4.02 -13.36
N VAL A 4 -2.60 4.09 -12.97
CA VAL A 4 -1.63 3.00 -13.11
C VAL A 4 -1.56 2.22 -11.81
N TYR A 5 -1.67 0.89 -11.90
CA TYR A 5 -1.71 0.02 -10.72
C TYR A 5 -0.46 -0.82 -10.61
N LEU A 6 -0.05 -1.11 -9.37
CA LEU A 6 1.00 -2.09 -9.09
C LEU A 6 0.50 -3.50 -9.38
N THR A 7 1.41 -4.36 -9.82
CA THR A 7 1.15 -5.79 -9.99
C THR A 7 1.71 -6.56 -8.80
N ALA A 8 1.34 -7.84 -8.67
CA ALA A 8 1.91 -8.72 -7.65
C ALA A 8 3.43 -8.83 -7.81
N GLU A 9 3.93 -8.93 -9.06
CA GLU A 9 5.37 -8.96 -9.32
C GLU A 9 6.04 -7.66 -8.88
N GLY A 10 5.37 -6.52 -9.08
CA GLY A 10 5.89 -5.23 -8.66
C GLY A 10 6.04 -5.14 -7.15
N VAL A 11 5.03 -5.60 -6.41
CA VAL A 11 5.09 -5.64 -4.94
C VAL A 11 6.15 -6.63 -4.46
N LEU A 12 6.28 -7.77 -5.13
CA LEU A 12 7.32 -8.75 -4.80
C LEU A 12 8.72 -8.16 -4.97
N ALA A 13 8.96 -7.41 -6.05
CA ALA A 13 10.23 -6.74 -6.27
C ALA A 13 10.52 -5.71 -5.16
N ILE A 14 9.50 -4.97 -4.72
CA ILE A 14 9.62 -4.04 -3.60
C ILE A 14 9.98 -4.79 -2.32
N ALA A 15 9.32 -5.92 -2.07
CA ALA A 15 9.59 -6.74 -0.89
C ALA A 15 11.03 -7.25 -0.84
N GLU A 16 11.61 -7.59 -1.98
CA GLU A 16 13.00 -8.04 -2.07
C GLU A 16 13.97 -6.98 -1.59
N HIS A 17 13.68 -5.70 -1.81
CA HIS A 17 14.50 -4.60 -1.29
C HIS A 17 14.20 -4.31 0.19
N ALA A 18 13.02 -4.68 0.67
CA ALA A 18 12.60 -4.40 2.03
C ALA A 18 13.25 -5.31 3.08
N VAL A 19 13.68 -6.51 2.69
CA VAL A 19 14.19 -7.52 3.62
C VAL A 19 15.71 -7.67 3.62
N ASP A 20 16.45 -6.75 3.05
CA ASP A 20 17.93 -6.66 3.10
C ASP A 20 18.63 -8.03 2.91
N ASP A 21 18.86 -8.42 1.67
CA ASP A 21 19.61 -9.65 1.31
C ASP A 21 18.99 -10.98 1.77
N GLN A 22 17.84 -10.95 2.41
CA GLN A 22 17.13 -12.17 2.78
C GLN A 22 16.24 -12.62 1.65
N VAL A 23 15.97 -13.92 1.60
CA VAL A 23 15.04 -14.48 0.63
C VAL A 23 13.61 -14.05 1.01
N VAL A 24 12.90 -13.45 0.05
CA VAL A 24 11.49 -13.11 0.25
C VAL A 24 10.67 -14.38 0.17
N VAL A 25 9.85 -14.61 1.19
CA VAL A 25 8.93 -15.75 1.22
C VAL A 25 7.50 -15.21 1.20
N VAL A 26 6.76 -15.58 0.16
CA VAL A 26 5.33 -15.28 0.09
C VAL A 26 4.59 -16.27 0.97
N ARG A 27 3.97 -15.76 2.04
CA ARG A 27 3.19 -16.59 2.96
C ARG A 27 1.86 -16.98 2.35
N ASP A 28 1.24 -16.07 1.63
CA ASP A 28 -0.09 -16.28 1.03
C ASP A 28 -0.20 -15.48 -0.26
N ALA A 29 -0.09 -16.19 -1.38
CA ALA A 29 -0.16 -15.58 -2.71
C ALA A 29 -1.54 -14.98 -2.98
N GLY A 30 -2.60 -15.59 -2.46
CA GLY A 30 -3.97 -15.08 -2.62
C GLY A 30 -4.17 -13.74 -1.94
N LEU A 31 -3.59 -13.55 -0.75
CA LEU A 31 -3.64 -12.27 -0.04
C LEU A 31 -2.83 -11.21 -0.78
N LEU A 32 -1.69 -11.57 -1.39
CA LEU A 32 -0.91 -10.64 -2.20
C LEU A 32 -1.71 -10.17 -3.42
N GLU A 33 -2.30 -11.11 -4.15
CA GLU A 33 -3.13 -10.79 -5.32
C GLU A 33 -4.33 -9.92 -4.93
N SER A 34 -5.01 -10.25 -3.84
CA SER A 34 -6.13 -9.48 -3.34
C SER A 34 -5.73 -8.05 -3.01
N ALA A 35 -4.56 -7.87 -2.38
CA ALA A 35 -4.06 -6.55 -2.00
C ALA A 35 -3.81 -5.67 -3.24
N VAL A 36 -3.17 -6.21 -4.28
CA VAL A 36 -2.86 -5.42 -5.47
C VAL A 36 -4.10 -5.10 -6.30
N HIS A 37 -5.15 -5.91 -6.21
CA HIS A 37 -6.40 -5.66 -6.91
C HIS A 37 -7.36 -4.73 -6.17
N ARG A 38 -7.20 -4.57 -4.87
CA ARG A 38 -8.11 -3.76 -4.08
C ARG A 38 -8.23 -2.31 -4.56
N PRO A 39 -7.15 -1.60 -4.93
CA PRO A 39 -7.28 -0.21 -5.41
C PRO A 39 -8.16 -0.06 -6.63
N SER A 40 -8.23 -1.09 -7.48
CA SER A 40 -9.06 -1.07 -8.70
C SER A 40 -10.39 -1.78 -8.53
N ALA A 41 -10.77 -2.16 -7.31
CA ALA A 41 -12.00 -2.89 -7.06
C ALA A 41 -13.22 -2.12 -7.56
N ALA A 42 -14.14 -2.84 -8.17
CA ALA A 42 -15.36 -2.26 -8.72
C ALA A 42 -16.53 -3.23 -8.51
N MET A 43 -17.73 -2.68 -8.42
CA MET A 43 -18.95 -3.45 -8.30
C MET A 43 -20.03 -2.76 -9.13
N PHE A 44 -20.71 -3.54 -9.99
CA PHE A 44 -21.76 -3.03 -10.88
C PHE A 44 -21.29 -1.84 -11.72
N GLY A 45 -20.04 -1.89 -12.22
CA GLY A 45 -19.48 -0.85 -13.06
C GLY A 45 -19.01 0.39 -12.32
N GLN A 46 -19.08 0.41 -10.99
CA GLN A 46 -18.64 1.54 -10.19
C GLN A 46 -17.41 1.18 -9.37
N GLU A 47 -16.40 2.06 -9.39
CA GLU A 47 -15.20 1.88 -8.59
C GLU A 47 -15.50 2.04 -7.11
N ALA A 48 -14.94 1.16 -6.28
CA ALA A 48 -15.03 1.26 -4.82
C ALA A 48 -14.27 2.51 -4.32
N TYR A 49 -13.14 2.83 -4.97
CA TYR A 49 -12.30 3.98 -4.63
C TYR A 49 -12.07 4.80 -5.90
N THR A 50 -12.61 6.00 -5.97
CA THR A 50 -12.43 6.91 -7.11
C THR A 50 -11.26 7.85 -6.93
N ASP A 51 -10.91 8.15 -5.67
CA ASP A 51 -9.83 9.06 -5.29
C ASP A 51 -8.50 8.30 -5.24
N LEU A 52 -7.46 8.87 -5.84
CA LEU A 52 -6.14 8.24 -5.88
C LEU A 52 -5.59 7.94 -4.48
N PHE A 53 -5.78 8.86 -3.52
CA PHE A 53 -5.29 8.67 -2.16
C PHE A 53 -6.07 7.56 -1.43
N ASP A 54 -7.36 7.41 -1.72
CA ASP A 54 -8.14 6.30 -1.20
C ASP A 54 -7.65 4.97 -1.76
N LYS A 55 -7.30 4.93 -3.05
CA LYS A 55 -6.70 3.74 -3.67
C LYS A 55 -5.38 3.37 -3.00
N ALA A 56 -4.52 4.37 -2.78
CA ALA A 56 -3.23 4.17 -2.10
C ALA A 56 -3.43 3.70 -0.67
N ALA A 57 -4.38 4.27 0.05
CA ALA A 57 -4.71 3.88 1.42
C ALA A 57 -5.21 2.44 1.49
N ALA A 58 -6.03 2.03 0.53
CA ALA A 58 -6.54 0.65 0.46
C ALA A 58 -5.41 -0.36 0.21
N LEU A 59 -4.47 -0.01 -0.67
CA LEU A 59 -3.29 -0.84 -0.92
C LEU A 59 -2.43 -0.99 0.35
N LEU A 60 -2.11 0.13 0.98
CA LEU A 60 -1.33 0.15 2.22
C LEU A 60 -1.99 -0.72 3.29
N GLN A 61 -3.28 -0.52 3.51
CA GLN A 61 -4.03 -1.26 4.52
C GLN A 61 -4.00 -2.76 4.26
N SER A 62 -4.26 -3.19 3.04
CA SER A 62 -4.29 -4.61 2.71
C SER A 62 -2.93 -5.28 2.90
N LEU A 63 -1.84 -4.62 2.49
CA LEU A 63 -0.50 -5.18 2.66
C LEU A 63 -0.07 -5.18 4.12
N ALA A 64 -0.44 -4.17 4.90
CA ALA A 64 -0.03 -4.06 6.30
C ALA A 64 -0.81 -5.01 7.22
N ILE A 65 -2.07 -5.30 6.91
CA ILE A 65 -2.95 -6.09 7.79
C ILE A 65 -2.93 -7.57 7.44
N ASN A 66 -2.90 -7.91 6.16
CA ASN A 66 -3.08 -9.30 5.71
C ASN A 66 -1.79 -10.13 5.74
N TYR A 67 -0.63 -9.51 5.91
CA TYR A 67 0.67 -10.20 6.03
C TYR A 67 0.91 -11.21 4.89
N PRO A 68 0.91 -10.78 3.61
CA PRO A 68 1.14 -11.72 2.51
C PRO A 68 2.55 -12.32 2.48
N PHE A 69 3.49 -11.72 3.20
CA PHE A 69 4.87 -12.20 3.31
C PHE A 69 5.15 -12.70 4.73
N LEU A 70 6.18 -13.53 4.89
CA LEU A 70 6.61 -13.94 6.22
C LEU A 70 7.20 -12.78 7.02
N ASP A 71 7.89 -11.85 6.35
CA ASP A 71 8.54 -10.72 7.00
C ASP A 71 8.54 -9.52 6.07
N GLY A 72 8.76 -8.33 6.64
CA GLY A 72 8.88 -7.09 5.88
C GLY A 72 7.55 -6.50 5.42
N ASN A 73 6.42 -6.97 5.93
CA ASN A 73 5.09 -6.52 5.48
C ASN A 73 4.87 -5.03 5.67
N LYS A 74 5.25 -4.47 6.83
CA LYS A 74 5.04 -3.05 7.11
C LYS A 74 5.85 -2.17 6.16
N ARG A 75 7.12 -2.51 5.96
CA ARG A 75 8.00 -1.75 5.05
C ARG A 75 7.53 -1.89 3.60
N THR A 76 7.17 -3.11 3.18
CA THR A 76 6.63 -3.37 1.85
C THR A 76 5.34 -2.59 1.60
N ALA A 77 4.45 -2.55 2.60
CA ALA A 77 3.20 -1.80 2.51
C ALA A 77 3.45 -0.31 2.28
N TRP A 78 4.36 0.28 3.06
CA TRP A 78 4.69 1.69 2.93
C TRP A 78 5.33 2.01 1.58
N VAL A 79 6.38 1.27 1.21
CA VAL A 79 7.08 1.52 -0.05
C VAL A 79 6.16 1.30 -1.24
N SER A 80 5.31 0.27 -1.21
CA SER A 80 4.34 0.04 -2.28
C SER A 80 3.36 1.20 -2.43
N CYS A 81 2.89 1.77 -1.32
CA CYS A 81 2.03 2.93 -1.31
C CYS A 81 2.73 4.14 -1.97
N VAL A 82 3.97 4.42 -1.58
CA VAL A 82 4.76 5.53 -2.12
C VAL A 82 5.00 5.34 -3.62
N VAL A 83 5.37 4.12 -4.03
CA VAL A 83 5.62 3.81 -5.44
C VAL A 83 4.33 3.93 -6.25
N PHE A 84 3.22 3.42 -5.73
CA PHE A 84 1.93 3.55 -6.41
C PHE A 84 1.57 5.02 -6.67
N LEU A 85 1.73 5.87 -5.67
CA LEU A 85 1.46 7.31 -5.83
C LEU A 85 2.42 7.94 -6.83
N ALA A 86 3.71 7.58 -6.77
CA ALA A 86 4.71 8.11 -7.70
C ALA A 86 4.41 7.69 -9.16
N MET A 87 3.95 6.47 -9.37
CA MET A 87 3.53 6.00 -10.70
C MET A 87 2.36 6.82 -11.26
N ASN A 88 1.61 7.47 -10.39
CA ASN A 88 0.48 8.32 -10.74
C ASN A 88 0.78 9.81 -10.53
N GLU A 89 2.07 10.16 -10.57
CA GLU A 89 2.56 11.54 -10.58
C GLU A 89 2.36 12.29 -9.25
N VAL A 90 2.25 11.55 -8.15
CA VAL A 90 2.16 12.13 -6.82
C VAL A 90 3.40 11.76 -6.02
N GLN A 91 4.17 12.76 -5.60
CA GLN A 91 5.38 12.57 -4.82
C GLN A 91 5.12 12.95 -3.36
N LEU A 92 5.45 12.04 -2.45
CA LEU A 92 5.36 12.32 -1.02
C LEU A 92 6.71 12.83 -0.51
N ARG A 93 6.68 13.79 0.43
CA ARG A 93 7.91 14.20 1.09
C ARG A 93 8.35 13.10 2.07
N PRO A 94 9.67 12.91 2.21
CA PRO A 94 10.16 11.89 3.14
C PRO A 94 10.01 12.38 4.58
N ASP A 95 9.12 11.74 5.33
CA ASP A 95 8.90 11.99 6.76
C ASP A 95 8.82 10.63 7.45
N ILE A 96 9.96 10.17 7.95
CA ILE A 96 10.09 8.83 8.52
C ILE A 96 9.17 8.68 9.74
N ASP A 97 9.06 9.69 10.58
CA ASP A 97 8.25 9.60 11.79
C ASP A 97 6.76 9.47 11.48
N VAL A 98 6.27 10.26 10.54
CA VAL A 98 4.86 10.17 10.11
C VAL A 98 4.59 8.83 9.44
N ALA A 99 5.50 8.40 8.56
CA ALA A 99 5.37 7.12 7.85
C ALA A 99 5.30 5.95 8.84
N GLU A 100 6.19 5.94 9.82
CA GLU A 100 6.24 4.87 10.82
C GLU A 100 4.98 4.84 11.66
N ARG A 101 4.52 5.98 12.17
CA ARG A 101 3.28 6.05 12.96
C ARG A 101 2.07 5.63 12.14
N LEU A 102 2.01 6.03 10.87
CA LEU A 102 0.92 5.64 9.99
C LEU A 102 0.86 4.13 9.81
N VAL A 103 1.97 3.52 9.45
CA VAL A 103 2.01 2.08 9.18
C VAL A 103 1.73 1.27 10.44
N ILE A 104 2.28 1.68 11.59
CA ILE A 104 1.99 1.02 12.86
C ILE A 104 0.51 1.15 13.21
N GLY A 105 -0.06 2.34 13.05
CA GLY A 105 -1.49 2.57 13.30
C GLY A 105 -2.37 1.68 12.44
N VAL A 106 -2.03 1.54 11.16
CA VAL A 106 -2.77 0.68 10.23
C VAL A 106 -2.60 -0.79 10.60
N SER A 107 -1.37 -1.24 10.83
CA SER A 107 -1.08 -2.66 11.08
C SER A 107 -1.67 -3.17 12.39
N THR A 108 -1.83 -2.30 13.38
CA THR A 108 -2.42 -2.65 14.68
C THR A 108 -3.94 -2.51 14.70
N GLY A 109 -4.54 -1.92 13.67
CA GLY A 109 -5.97 -1.66 13.62
C GLY A 109 -6.40 -0.37 14.33
N ALA A 110 -5.45 0.38 14.92
CA ALA A 110 -5.76 1.66 15.55
C ALA A 110 -6.27 2.69 14.53
N LEU A 111 -5.77 2.61 13.30
CA LEU A 111 -6.21 3.42 12.18
C LEU A 111 -6.77 2.48 11.11
N ASP A 112 -8.09 2.30 11.08
CA ASP A 112 -8.71 1.26 10.26
C ASP A 112 -9.57 1.80 9.10
N GLU A 113 -9.76 3.10 9.01
CA GLU A 113 -10.57 3.69 7.96
C GLU A 113 -9.73 4.19 6.80
N VAL A 114 -10.09 3.78 5.58
CA VAL A 114 -9.40 4.21 4.36
C VAL A 114 -9.33 5.73 4.27
N LYS A 115 -10.42 6.43 4.58
CA LYS A 115 -10.46 7.90 4.52
C LYS A 115 -9.45 8.54 5.48
N ALA A 116 -9.31 8.01 6.67
CA ALA A 116 -8.36 8.53 7.66
C ALA A 116 -6.92 8.33 7.20
N ILE A 117 -6.61 7.17 6.62
CA ILE A 117 -5.29 6.88 6.05
C ILE A 117 -5.01 7.83 4.88
N SER A 118 -5.98 8.01 4.02
CA SER A 118 -5.93 8.89 2.85
C SER A 118 -5.58 10.34 3.26
N GLU A 119 -6.17 10.84 4.33
CA GLU A 119 -5.89 12.20 4.82
C GLU A 119 -4.44 12.36 5.25
N VAL A 120 -3.86 11.36 5.92
CA VAL A 120 -2.44 11.41 6.30
C VAL A 120 -1.56 11.45 5.05
N LEU A 121 -1.89 10.65 4.04
CA LEU A 121 -1.13 10.64 2.78
C LEU A 121 -1.21 11.99 2.08
N ARG A 122 -2.37 12.62 2.04
CA ARG A 122 -2.53 13.95 1.44
C ARG A 122 -1.65 14.99 2.11
N ASP A 123 -1.53 14.92 3.42
CA ASP A 123 -0.70 15.88 4.18
C ASP A 123 0.80 15.70 3.89
N LEU A 124 1.21 14.56 3.33
CA LEU A 124 2.60 14.30 2.98
C LEU A 124 2.97 14.69 1.54
N VAL A 125 2.05 15.19 0.75
CA VAL A 125 2.33 15.55 -0.64
C VAL A 125 3.31 16.72 -0.70
N GLU A 126 4.32 16.58 -1.56
CA GLU A 126 5.31 17.63 -1.81
C GLU A 126 4.74 18.79 -2.57
#